data_62a6c3dd8a1c262482f9e384ab4fbf48
#
_entry.id   62a6c3dd8a1c262482f9e384ab4fbf48
#
_cell.length_a   1.000
_cell.length_b   1.000
_cell.length_c   1.000
_cell.angle_alpha   90.00
_cell.angle_beta   90.00
_cell.angle_gamma   90.00
#
_symmetry.space_group_name_H-M   'P 1'
#
loop_
_entity.id
_entity.type
_entity.pdbx_description
1 polymer ?
#
loop_
_entity_poly.entity_id
_entity_poly.type
_entity_poly.pdbx_seq_one_letter_code
_entity_poly.pdbx_strand_id
1 'polypeptide(L)'
;MVAHWAEYNDPQYVPFLLEAEPEVVQLGFYGAHFWSLAHTSSYNGYPSHLPVQGHKECGAWFEEKNKLLHTKGMKVVGHFNVEFLVGDPDSPEGPRGFFKFYRDHWDEKELGPKPVADPLTMLEKNADGTPISQAGYGIGGMKEYWACLRNPDWQKVMKAWVKRGVDRGIDGYIANYFYRHNCLCEHCQRDFRAYLKERFKAEELKTQFAIENLDQHKFTEIVSWHDPKESTPLRREMLRFSQISNKQVFDEVFIKYGRSLKKDLIAAQWNHIGNLHQISGDERCLLPADMWGKDEDYLWYSTGGAACYTDLAKGDLGEGTLQARYIRGMFQDKPFTLGKYESTRIRVAISELAANGGAPMGFYTRFKDPLARQVITRYYQFLKRYDEIYRGNSSYSEATLAYPRTAVFRGDLGPVEAFRTEGKKLLDRHVLFDVVSDEVPGGAKPQAEKPSRFDAPTTVRVSASRPAKGNEIDFHFVNYNREEPPKDAAGNPSPGSGIAEEKPMAVKEISADVIIPSGSEVLGIEFITPEQPEARVIEFTAAQGRVKFKLPEFLVYGVVRVKLKP
;
A
#
# COMPACT_ATOMS: atom_id res chain seq x y z
N MET A 1 -3.79 -8.41 -7.56
CA MET A 1 -2.41 -8.04 -7.93
C MET A 1 -1.44 -9.07 -7.37
N VAL A 2 -0.35 -9.37 -8.06
CA VAL A 2 0.77 -10.18 -7.54
C VAL A 2 2.04 -9.37 -7.63
N ALA A 3 2.81 -9.35 -6.53
CA ALA A 3 4.09 -8.67 -6.46
C ALA A 3 5.14 -9.57 -5.80
N HIS A 4 6.36 -9.58 -6.28
CA HIS A 4 7.46 -10.26 -5.64
C HIS A 4 8.70 -9.38 -5.63
N TRP A 5 9.25 -9.18 -4.42
CA TRP A 5 10.39 -8.29 -4.24
C TRP A 5 11.69 -8.91 -4.73
N ALA A 6 11.94 -10.17 -4.41
CA ALA A 6 13.27 -10.74 -4.57
C ALA A 6 13.37 -11.85 -5.64
N GLU A 7 12.29 -12.50 -5.99
CA GLU A 7 12.35 -13.71 -6.83
C GLU A 7 11.56 -13.60 -8.13
N TYR A 8 11.34 -12.37 -8.61
CA TYR A 8 10.61 -12.16 -9.87
C TYR A 8 11.31 -12.73 -11.11
N ASN A 9 12.62 -13.02 -11.01
CA ASN A 9 13.41 -13.68 -12.05
C ASN A 9 13.50 -15.20 -11.90
N ASP A 10 12.87 -15.78 -10.85
CA ASP A 10 12.80 -17.24 -10.71
C ASP A 10 12.03 -17.83 -11.90
N PRO A 11 12.52 -18.95 -12.49
CA PRO A 11 11.85 -19.59 -13.63
C PRO A 11 10.40 -19.98 -13.38
N GLN A 12 9.99 -20.19 -12.12
CA GLN A 12 8.61 -20.57 -11.77
C GLN A 12 7.68 -19.36 -11.61
N TYR A 13 8.22 -18.13 -11.50
CA TYR A 13 7.39 -16.96 -11.22
C TYR A 13 6.41 -16.63 -12.35
N VAL A 14 6.92 -16.50 -13.58
CA VAL A 14 6.05 -16.23 -14.74
C VAL A 14 5.03 -17.35 -14.99
N PRO A 15 5.39 -18.66 -14.95
CA PRO A 15 4.39 -19.73 -14.98
C PRO A 15 3.31 -19.59 -13.91
N PHE A 16 3.66 -19.27 -12.67
CA PHE A 16 2.69 -19.02 -11.61
C PHE A 16 1.75 -17.85 -11.94
N LEU A 17 2.25 -16.75 -12.47
CA LEU A 17 1.43 -15.61 -12.89
C LEU A 17 0.41 -16.02 -13.98
N LEU A 18 0.84 -16.87 -14.92
CA LEU A 18 -0.03 -17.37 -15.98
C LEU A 18 -1.13 -18.31 -15.46
N GLU A 19 -0.93 -18.98 -14.33
CA GLU A 19 -1.92 -19.81 -13.66
C GLU A 19 -2.88 -19.01 -12.78
N ALA A 20 -2.35 -18.08 -12.00
CA ALA A 20 -3.13 -17.24 -11.08
C ALA A 20 -3.93 -16.15 -11.80
N GLU A 21 -3.49 -15.77 -12.99
CA GLU A 21 -4.12 -14.75 -13.86
C GLU A 21 -4.47 -13.44 -13.14
N PRO A 22 -3.54 -12.81 -12.39
CA PRO A 22 -3.80 -11.52 -11.77
C PRO A 22 -3.98 -10.44 -12.83
N GLU A 23 -4.79 -9.43 -12.56
CA GLU A 23 -4.97 -8.31 -13.48
C GLU A 23 -3.73 -7.43 -13.55
N VAL A 24 -3.04 -7.22 -12.42
CA VAL A 24 -1.82 -6.41 -12.30
C VAL A 24 -0.69 -7.23 -11.70
N VAL A 25 0.46 -7.16 -12.33
CA VAL A 25 1.70 -7.83 -11.88
C VAL A 25 2.77 -6.79 -11.64
N GLN A 26 3.47 -6.87 -10.50
CA GLN A 26 4.72 -6.15 -10.35
C GLN A 26 5.87 -7.02 -10.87
N LEU A 27 6.57 -6.49 -11.86
CA LEU A 27 7.75 -7.13 -12.42
C LEU A 27 8.90 -6.12 -12.51
N GLY A 28 9.96 -6.41 -11.79
CA GLY A 28 11.18 -5.63 -11.83
C GLY A 28 11.19 -4.41 -10.92
N PHE A 29 12.39 -3.89 -10.81
CA PHE A 29 12.72 -2.73 -10.02
C PHE A 29 13.32 -1.65 -10.88
N TYR A 30 12.83 -0.42 -10.68
CA TYR A 30 13.20 0.77 -11.43
C TYR A 30 13.67 1.85 -10.45
N GLY A 31 14.48 2.78 -10.93
CA GLY A 31 14.95 3.90 -10.11
C GLY A 31 16.21 3.62 -9.30
N ALA A 32 16.46 4.46 -8.30
CA ALA A 32 17.77 4.74 -7.74
C ALA A 32 18.55 3.52 -7.20
N HIS A 33 18.00 2.83 -6.24
CA HIS A 33 18.68 1.75 -5.52
C HIS A 33 19.17 0.63 -6.46
N PHE A 34 18.29 0.17 -7.31
CA PHE A 34 18.60 -0.97 -8.20
C PHE A 34 19.54 -0.62 -9.34
N TRP A 35 19.50 0.64 -9.80
CA TRP A 35 20.50 1.15 -10.71
C TRP A 35 21.88 1.14 -10.09
N SER A 36 22.01 1.58 -8.86
CA SER A 36 23.27 1.62 -8.16
C SER A 36 23.90 0.25 -7.95
N LEU A 37 23.12 -0.82 -7.99
CA LEU A 37 23.56 -2.19 -7.81
C LEU A 37 23.68 -2.99 -9.10
N ALA A 38 23.22 -2.46 -10.22
CA ALA A 38 23.15 -3.17 -11.51
C ALA A 38 24.50 -3.75 -12.00
N HIS A 39 25.62 -3.17 -11.55
CA HIS A 39 26.97 -3.60 -11.92
C HIS A 39 27.72 -4.26 -10.76
N THR A 40 27.06 -4.60 -9.66
CA THR A 40 27.69 -5.21 -8.50
C THR A 40 27.29 -6.68 -8.36
N SER A 41 28.20 -7.50 -7.82
CA SER A 41 27.90 -8.89 -7.45
C SER A 41 26.95 -9.01 -6.24
N SER A 42 26.73 -7.92 -5.52
CA SER A 42 25.85 -7.88 -4.33
C SER A 42 24.42 -8.28 -4.62
N TYR A 43 23.99 -8.22 -5.86
CA TYR A 43 22.67 -8.61 -6.32
C TYR A 43 22.64 -9.89 -7.15
N ASN A 44 23.71 -10.65 -7.21
CA ASN A 44 23.81 -11.99 -7.81
C ASN A 44 23.10 -12.13 -9.17
N GLY A 45 23.31 -11.16 -10.06
CA GLY A 45 22.72 -11.21 -11.39
C GLY A 45 21.20 -11.01 -11.42
N TYR A 46 20.61 -10.32 -10.46
CA TYR A 46 19.23 -9.84 -10.57
C TYR A 46 19.09 -9.09 -11.90
N PRO A 47 18.19 -9.48 -12.78
CA PRO A 47 18.00 -8.76 -14.02
C PRO A 47 17.53 -7.35 -13.68
N SER A 48 18.37 -6.38 -14.02
CA SER A 48 17.97 -4.99 -14.02
C SER A 48 17.34 -4.69 -15.38
N HIS A 49 16.11 -4.18 -15.38
CA HIS A 49 15.45 -3.74 -16.62
C HIS A 49 16.10 -2.50 -17.22
N LEU A 50 17.01 -1.91 -16.49
CA LEU A 50 17.63 -0.64 -16.84
C LEU A 50 18.89 -0.89 -17.67
N PRO A 51 19.09 -0.16 -18.79
CA PRO A 51 20.32 -0.27 -19.56
C PRO A 51 21.44 0.39 -18.77
N VAL A 52 22.29 -0.44 -18.23
CA VAL A 52 23.61 -0.06 -17.79
C VAL A 52 24.56 -0.40 -18.92
N GLN A 53 25.49 0.47 -19.22
CA GLN A 53 26.47 0.21 -20.29
C GLN A 53 27.14 -1.15 -20.08
N GLY A 54 27.08 -2.01 -21.09
CA GLY A 54 27.57 -3.39 -21.03
C GLY A 54 26.61 -4.44 -20.44
N HIS A 55 25.37 -4.05 -20.03
CA HIS A 55 24.37 -4.95 -19.46
C HIS A 55 23.01 -4.88 -20.18
N LYS A 56 23.05 -4.91 -21.51
CA LYS A 56 21.86 -4.72 -22.37
C LYS A 56 20.89 -5.91 -22.35
N GLU A 57 21.38 -7.11 -22.09
CA GLU A 57 20.60 -8.35 -22.00
C GLU A 57 19.51 -8.30 -20.95
N CYS A 58 19.75 -7.60 -19.84
CA CYS A 58 18.73 -7.40 -18.80
C CYS A 58 17.50 -6.68 -19.33
N GLY A 59 17.69 -5.64 -20.13
CA GLY A 59 16.58 -4.91 -20.74
C GLY A 59 15.76 -5.77 -21.70
N ALA A 60 16.42 -6.59 -22.54
CA ALA A 60 15.75 -7.49 -23.46
C ALA A 60 14.91 -8.54 -22.73
N TRP A 61 15.39 -9.06 -21.60
CA TRP A 61 14.63 -9.99 -20.75
C TRP A 61 13.34 -9.37 -20.25
N PHE A 62 13.37 -8.12 -19.76
CA PHE A 62 12.16 -7.42 -19.29
C PHE A 62 11.19 -7.13 -20.44
N GLU A 63 11.65 -6.72 -21.59
CA GLU A 63 10.81 -6.49 -22.77
C GLU A 63 10.08 -7.77 -23.18
N GLU A 64 10.79 -8.91 -23.21
CA GLU A 64 10.20 -10.22 -23.51
C GLU A 64 9.11 -10.59 -22.50
N LYS A 65 9.38 -10.45 -21.20
CA LYS A 65 8.42 -10.82 -20.14
C LYS A 65 7.22 -9.87 -20.11
N ASN A 66 7.42 -8.57 -20.26
CA ASN A 66 6.34 -7.61 -20.38
C ASN A 66 5.41 -7.95 -21.55
N LYS A 67 5.99 -8.21 -22.72
CA LYS A 67 5.23 -8.61 -23.91
C LYS A 67 4.45 -9.92 -23.69
N LEU A 68 5.06 -10.93 -23.07
CA LEU A 68 4.39 -12.19 -22.76
C LEU A 68 3.17 -11.97 -21.85
N LEU A 69 3.32 -11.21 -20.77
CA LEU A 69 2.24 -10.93 -19.82
C LEU A 69 1.11 -10.12 -20.47
N HIS A 70 1.43 -9.17 -21.33
CA HIS A 70 0.45 -8.42 -22.12
C HIS A 70 -0.38 -9.32 -23.03
N THR A 71 0.19 -10.37 -23.64
CA THR A 71 -0.57 -11.32 -24.48
C THR A 71 -1.65 -12.07 -23.68
N LYS A 72 -1.56 -12.04 -22.35
CA LYS A 72 -2.52 -12.64 -21.41
C LYS A 72 -3.44 -11.60 -20.77
N GLY A 73 -3.39 -10.37 -21.23
CA GLY A 73 -4.22 -9.27 -20.72
C GLY A 73 -3.81 -8.70 -19.37
N MET A 74 -2.64 -9.08 -18.86
CA MET A 74 -2.11 -8.58 -17.59
C MET A 74 -1.46 -7.21 -17.79
N LYS A 75 -1.62 -6.31 -16.81
CA LYS A 75 -0.87 -5.06 -16.72
C LYS A 75 0.40 -5.28 -15.91
N VAL A 76 1.51 -4.72 -16.37
CA VAL A 76 2.80 -4.85 -15.71
C VAL A 76 3.23 -3.51 -15.13
N VAL A 77 3.47 -3.49 -13.82
CA VAL A 77 3.97 -2.30 -13.10
C VAL A 77 5.34 -2.59 -12.50
N GLY A 78 6.19 -1.57 -12.46
CA GLY A 78 7.50 -1.66 -11.84
C GLY A 78 7.54 -0.97 -10.48
N HIS A 79 8.30 -1.51 -9.56
CA HIS A 79 8.64 -0.81 -8.33
C HIS A 79 9.70 0.25 -8.63
N PHE A 80 9.43 1.50 -8.34
CA PHE A 80 10.33 2.62 -8.62
C PHE A 80 10.84 3.25 -7.32
N ASN A 81 12.10 3.05 -7.02
CA ASN A 81 12.77 3.71 -5.93
C ASN A 81 13.18 5.14 -6.37
N VAL A 82 12.67 6.15 -5.69
CA VAL A 82 12.79 7.54 -6.15
C VAL A 82 14.08 8.24 -5.72
N GLU A 83 14.67 7.86 -4.58
CA GLU A 83 15.77 8.64 -3.99
C GLU A 83 16.87 7.82 -3.31
N PHE A 84 16.59 6.57 -2.91
CA PHE A 84 17.51 5.78 -2.11
C PHE A 84 18.66 5.22 -2.95
N LEU A 85 19.88 5.58 -2.60
CA LEU A 85 21.11 5.24 -3.30
C LEU A 85 22.02 4.40 -2.40
N VAL A 86 22.81 3.53 -3.01
CA VAL A 86 23.86 2.77 -2.34
C VAL A 86 25.17 3.00 -3.07
N GLY A 87 26.24 3.35 -2.35
CA GLY A 87 27.54 3.55 -2.96
C GLY A 87 28.58 4.16 -2.02
N ASP A 88 29.78 4.29 -2.53
CA ASP A 88 30.90 5.01 -1.91
C ASP A 88 31.54 5.89 -2.98
N PRO A 89 31.47 7.23 -2.85
CA PRO A 89 32.10 8.12 -3.83
C PRO A 89 33.62 8.11 -3.74
N ASP A 90 34.18 7.90 -2.54
CA ASP A 90 35.60 8.08 -2.22
C ASP A 90 36.28 6.78 -1.78
N SER A 91 35.85 5.62 -2.29
CA SER A 91 36.53 4.35 -2.04
C SER A 91 37.96 4.38 -2.59
N PRO A 92 38.95 3.77 -1.90
CA PRO A 92 40.35 3.72 -2.38
C PRO A 92 40.52 3.13 -3.76
N GLU A 93 39.61 2.21 -4.14
CA GLU A 93 39.60 1.54 -5.47
C GLU A 93 38.79 2.31 -6.51
N GLY A 94 38.36 3.52 -6.19
CA GLY A 94 37.46 4.35 -6.98
C GLY A 94 36.01 4.21 -6.55
N PRO A 95 35.11 5.05 -7.06
CA PRO A 95 33.72 5.07 -6.64
C PRO A 95 33.02 3.74 -6.88
N ARG A 96 32.10 3.39 -5.96
CA ARG A 96 31.30 2.16 -5.95
C ARG A 96 29.82 2.48 -6.01
N GLY A 97 29.00 1.50 -6.34
CA GLY A 97 27.54 1.62 -6.37
C GLY A 97 27.05 2.68 -7.34
N PHE A 98 26.12 3.52 -6.91
CA PHE A 98 25.55 4.59 -7.74
C PHE A 98 26.62 5.53 -8.33
N PHE A 99 27.65 5.88 -7.57
CA PHE A 99 28.69 6.81 -8.05
C PHE A 99 29.52 6.22 -9.16
N LYS A 100 29.80 4.90 -9.14
CA LYS A 100 30.43 4.18 -10.24
C LYS A 100 29.50 4.07 -11.44
N PHE A 101 28.22 3.72 -11.22
CA PHE A 101 27.23 3.72 -12.30
C PHE A 101 27.17 5.07 -12.99
N TYR A 102 27.06 6.15 -12.23
CA TYR A 102 26.92 7.48 -12.78
C TYR A 102 28.18 7.92 -13.55
N ARG A 103 29.39 7.61 -13.03
CA ARG A 103 30.65 7.97 -13.67
C ARG A 103 30.91 7.14 -14.94
N ASP A 104 30.82 5.81 -14.84
CA ASP A 104 31.39 4.87 -15.82
C ASP A 104 30.35 4.16 -16.69
N HIS A 105 29.10 4.00 -16.18
CA HIS A 105 28.09 3.14 -16.78
C HIS A 105 26.81 3.88 -17.22
N TRP A 106 26.76 5.19 -17.09
CA TRP A 106 25.65 5.98 -17.60
C TRP A 106 25.65 5.90 -19.14
N ASP A 107 24.58 5.35 -19.69
CA ASP A 107 24.42 5.24 -21.15
C ASP A 107 23.64 6.44 -21.69
N GLU A 108 24.35 7.42 -22.24
CA GLU A 108 23.73 8.64 -22.76
C GLU A 108 22.78 8.41 -23.93
N LYS A 109 22.96 7.30 -24.69
CA LYS A 109 22.02 6.96 -25.77
C LYS A 109 20.67 6.51 -25.25
N GLU A 110 20.65 5.89 -24.07
CA GLU A 110 19.47 5.34 -23.45
C GLU A 110 18.82 6.31 -22.44
N LEU A 111 19.65 7.08 -21.74
CA LEU A 111 19.23 7.94 -20.62
C LEU A 111 19.31 9.44 -20.92
N GLY A 112 19.88 9.80 -22.09
CA GLY A 112 20.20 11.19 -22.39
C GLY A 112 21.48 11.66 -21.67
N PRO A 113 21.87 12.94 -21.85
CA PRO A 113 23.08 13.50 -21.24
C PRO A 113 22.97 13.49 -19.71
N LYS A 114 24.11 13.31 -19.04
CA LYS A 114 24.20 13.47 -17.59
C LYS A 114 23.73 14.87 -17.18
N PRO A 115 22.80 15.01 -16.22
CA PRO A 115 22.31 16.33 -15.80
C PRO A 115 23.39 17.20 -15.17
N VAL A 116 24.34 16.60 -14.44
CA VAL A 116 25.45 17.25 -13.77
C VAL A 116 26.73 16.42 -13.88
N ALA A 117 27.88 17.04 -13.73
CA ALA A 117 29.16 16.33 -13.73
C ALA A 117 29.39 15.58 -12.40
N ASP A 118 29.06 16.21 -11.27
CA ASP A 118 29.21 15.64 -9.92
C ASP A 118 27.85 15.26 -9.32
N PRO A 119 27.56 13.95 -9.18
CA PRO A 119 26.29 13.47 -8.62
C PRO A 119 26.09 13.83 -7.13
N LEU A 120 27.15 14.17 -6.38
CA LEU A 120 27.05 14.62 -4.98
C LEU A 120 26.21 15.90 -4.83
N THR A 121 26.13 16.72 -5.88
CA THR A 121 25.32 17.94 -5.90
C THR A 121 23.81 17.64 -5.86
N MET A 122 23.39 16.44 -6.24
CA MET A 122 22.00 16.03 -6.26
C MET A 122 21.53 15.39 -4.95
N LEU A 123 22.43 15.17 -3.99
CA LEU A 123 22.10 14.45 -2.74
C LEU A 123 21.43 15.37 -1.70
N GLU A 124 20.71 14.74 -0.77
CA GLU A 124 20.27 15.36 0.46
C GLU A 124 21.46 15.87 1.28
N LYS A 125 21.30 17.03 1.93
CA LYS A 125 22.37 17.71 2.69
C LYS A 125 21.97 17.94 4.13
N ASN A 126 22.96 17.82 5.01
CA ASN A 126 22.93 18.34 6.37
C ASN A 126 23.01 19.88 6.37
N ALA A 127 22.85 20.50 7.54
CA ALA A 127 22.93 21.96 7.71
C ALA A 127 24.31 22.55 7.36
N ASP A 128 25.38 21.74 7.47
CA ASP A 128 26.74 22.11 7.10
C ASP A 128 27.06 21.92 5.59
N GLY A 129 26.10 21.42 4.82
CA GLY A 129 26.24 21.17 3.41
C GLY A 129 26.82 19.79 3.04
N THR A 130 27.17 18.95 4.02
CA THR A 130 27.63 17.59 3.77
C THR A 130 26.47 16.68 3.33
N PRO A 131 26.71 15.69 2.44
CA PRO A 131 25.68 14.72 2.08
C PRO A 131 25.22 13.91 3.30
N ILE A 132 23.91 13.66 3.39
CA ILE A 132 23.36 12.75 4.38
C ILE A 132 23.70 11.32 3.95
N SER A 133 24.34 10.55 4.85
CA SER A 133 24.68 9.15 4.63
C SER A 133 24.62 8.33 5.90
N GLN A 134 24.37 7.05 5.77
CA GLN A 134 24.42 6.10 6.89
C GLN A 134 24.91 4.72 6.43
N ALA A 135 25.37 3.90 7.39
CA ALA A 135 25.61 2.49 7.18
C ALA A 135 24.31 1.74 7.53
N GLY A 136 23.46 1.50 6.55
CA GLY A 136 22.15 0.88 6.77
C GLY A 136 22.10 -0.61 6.43
N TYR A 137 21.50 -0.96 5.30
CA TYR A 137 21.28 -2.37 4.92
C TYR A 137 22.55 -3.19 4.66
N GLY A 138 23.75 -2.60 4.77
CA GLY A 138 25.01 -3.33 4.61
C GLY A 138 25.26 -3.92 3.21
N ILE A 139 24.66 -3.34 2.18
CA ILE A 139 24.73 -3.84 0.81
C ILE A 139 26.17 -3.70 0.27
N GLY A 140 26.86 -4.80 0.14
CA GLY A 140 28.26 -4.83 -0.31
C GLY A 140 29.21 -3.99 0.54
N GLY A 141 28.89 -3.71 1.81
CA GLY A 141 29.65 -2.85 2.70
C GLY A 141 29.66 -1.37 2.29
N MET A 142 28.75 -0.96 1.39
CA MET A 142 28.62 0.43 0.93
C MET A 142 27.68 1.23 1.82
N LYS A 143 27.83 2.56 1.80
CA LYS A 143 26.94 3.50 2.48
C LYS A 143 25.66 3.71 1.70
N GLU A 144 24.65 4.15 2.41
CA GLU A 144 23.39 4.62 1.87
C GLU A 144 23.38 6.15 1.81
N TYR A 145 22.81 6.66 0.74
CA TYR A 145 22.60 8.07 0.48
C TYR A 145 21.16 8.26 -0.02
N TRP A 146 20.72 9.50 -0.03
CA TRP A 146 19.43 9.87 -0.60
C TRP A 146 19.61 11.06 -1.54
N ALA A 147 18.97 11.00 -2.70
CA ALA A 147 18.91 12.12 -3.61
C ALA A 147 17.83 13.11 -3.15
N CYS A 148 18.09 14.39 -3.31
CA CYS A 148 17.11 15.43 -2.99
C CYS A 148 16.02 15.49 -4.06
N LEU A 149 14.78 15.13 -3.71
CA LEU A 149 13.64 15.11 -4.64
C LEU A 149 13.33 16.50 -5.24
N ARG A 150 13.65 17.57 -4.53
CA ARG A 150 13.50 18.96 -5.02
C ARG A 150 14.62 19.44 -5.92
N ASN A 151 15.72 18.69 -6.02
CA ASN A 151 16.79 19.03 -6.94
C ASN A 151 16.32 18.81 -8.39
N PRO A 152 16.32 19.84 -9.25
CA PRO A 152 15.82 19.73 -10.62
C PRO A 152 16.65 18.76 -11.48
N ASP A 153 17.93 18.60 -11.19
CA ASP A 153 18.79 17.69 -11.92
C ASP A 153 18.50 16.24 -11.53
N TRP A 154 18.17 15.97 -10.26
CA TRP A 154 17.68 14.66 -9.86
C TRP A 154 16.33 14.32 -10.50
N GLN A 155 15.42 15.28 -10.62
CA GLN A 155 14.16 15.06 -11.35
C GLN A 155 14.39 14.70 -12.83
N LYS A 156 15.42 15.24 -13.48
CA LYS A 156 15.81 14.82 -14.83
C LYS A 156 16.26 13.36 -14.86
N VAL A 157 17.05 12.92 -13.87
CA VAL A 157 17.46 11.51 -13.71
C VAL A 157 16.23 10.61 -13.59
N MET A 158 15.30 10.93 -12.68
CA MET A 158 14.06 10.16 -12.51
C MET A 158 13.24 10.10 -13.81
N LYS A 159 13.08 11.23 -14.51
CA LYS A 159 12.36 11.27 -15.79
C LYS A 159 13.02 10.40 -16.86
N ALA A 160 14.34 10.38 -16.92
CA ALA A 160 15.07 9.49 -17.85
C ALA A 160 14.78 8.01 -17.55
N TRP A 161 14.75 7.62 -16.29
CA TRP A 161 14.43 6.26 -15.88
C TRP A 161 12.95 5.90 -16.12
N VAL A 162 12.02 6.82 -15.83
CA VAL A 162 10.60 6.63 -16.17
C VAL A 162 10.42 6.40 -17.67
N LYS A 163 11.03 7.25 -18.50
CA LYS A 163 10.96 7.07 -19.94
C LYS A 163 11.49 5.70 -20.37
N ARG A 164 12.60 5.30 -19.80
CA ARG A 164 13.24 4.04 -20.17
C ARG A 164 12.39 2.82 -19.85
N GLY A 165 11.71 2.82 -18.72
CA GLY A 165 10.78 1.74 -18.40
C GLY A 165 9.57 1.71 -19.34
N VAL A 166 9.01 2.87 -19.68
CA VAL A 166 7.92 2.97 -20.67
C VAL A 166 8.36 2.45 -22.04
N ASP A 167 9.55 2.82 -22.50
CA ASP A 167 10.11 2.33 -23.76
C ASP A 167 10.27 0.80 -23.77
N ARG A 168 10.44 0.16 -22.60
CA ARG A 168 10.50 -1.30 -22.44
C ARG A 168 9.15 -1.96 -22.19
N GLY A 169 8.06 -1.23 -22.37
CA GLY A 169 6.70 -1.78 -22.35
C GLY A 169 6.05 -1.90 -20.97
N ILE A 170 6.53 -1.16 -19.96
CA ILE A 170 5.85 -1.16 -18.67
C ILE A 170 4.52 -0.39 -18.75
N ASP A 171 3.53 -0.82 -17.96
CA ASP A 171 2.23 -0.13 -17.87
C ASP A 171 2.18 0.92 -16.77
N GLY A 172 3.11 0.88 -15.82
CA GLY A 172 3.10 1.86 -14.73
C GLY A 172 4.14 1.62 -13.66
N TYR A 173 4.03 2.39 -12.58
CA TYR A 173 4.99 2.40 -11.49
C TYR A 173 4.32 2.45 -10.13
N ILE A 174 4.98 1.78 -9.17
CA ILE A 174 4.75 1.98 -7.73
C ILE A 174 5.97 2.73 -7.23
N ALA A 175 5.81 4.02 -6.97
CA ALA A 175 6.90 4.88 -6.52
C ALA A 175 7.09 4.77 -5.00
N ASN A 176 8.30 4.45 -4.56
CA ASN A 176 8.65 4.23 -3.16
C ASN A 176 9.67 5.27 -2.68
N TYR A 177 9.67 5.56 -1.37
CA TYR A 177 10.52 6.50 -0.66
C TYR A 177 10.15 7.99 -0.80
N PHE A 178 8.91 8.34 -1.16
CA PHE A 178 8.42 9.74 -1.11
C PHE A 178 8.14 10.26 0.33
N TYR A 179 8.69 9.63 1.34
CA TYR A 179 8.39 9.94 2.74
C TYR A 179 9.56 10.53 3.53
N ARG A 180 10.68 10.83 2.87
CA ARG A 180 11.80 11.49 3.54
C ARG A 180 11.62 13.01 3.57
N HIS A 181 12.08 13.63 4.66
CA HIS A 181 11.86 15.05 4.93
C HIS A 181 13.11 15.74 5.52
N ASN A 182 14.30 15.18 5.28
CA ASN A 182 15.49 15.51 6.05
C ASN A 182 16.45 16.47 5.34
N CYS A 183 16.19 16.87 4.11
CA CYS A 183 17.15 17.64 3.31
C CYS A 183 17.17 19.13 3.68
N LEU A 184 18.36 19.65 3.95
CA LEU A 184 18.63 21.07 4.19
C LEU A 184 19.49 21.74 3.09
N CYS A 185 19.49 21.18 1.87
CA CYS A 185 20.17 21.80 0.73
C CYS A 185 19.55 23.17 0.37
N GLU A 186 20.22 23.91 -0.48
CA GLU A 186 19.77 25.25 -0.92
C GLU A 186 18.35 25.24 -1.54
N HIS A 187 18.01 24.22 -2.35
CA HIS A 187 16.68 24.08 -2.93
C HIS A 187 15.62 23.92 -1.84
N CYS A 188 15.86 23.04 -0.86
CA CYS A 188 14.94 22.77 0.24
C CYS A 188 14.76 23.98 1.12
N GLN A 189 15.83 24.69 1.47
CA GLN A 189 15.76 25.88 2.29
C GLN A 189 15.06 27.06 1.58
N ARG A 190 15.37 27.28 0.30
CA ARG A 190 14.70 28.29 -0.52
C ARG A 190 13.18 28.05 -0.60
N ASP A 191 12.81 26.84 -0.94
CA ASP A 191 11.41 26.50 -1.19
C ASP A 191 10.60 26.48 0.12
N PHE A 192 11.21 26.07 1.23
CA PHE A 192 10.57 26.15 2.54
C PHE A 192 10.39 27.59 3.02
N ARG A 193 11.36 28.50 2.75
CA ARG A 193 11.15 29.93 3.01
C ARG A 193 9.98 30.49 2.20
N ALA A 194 9.90 30.15 0.91
CA ALA A 194 8.81 30.60 0.05
C ALA A 194 7.45 30.11 0.59
N TYR A 195 7.37 28.85 0.99
CA TYR A 195 6.18 28.26 1.61
C TYR A 195 5.77 28.99 2.90
N LEU A 196 6.71 29.27 3.80
CA LEU A 196 6.41 29.99 5.04
C LEU A 196 5.97 31.43 4.77
N LYS A 197 6.58 32.11 3.81
CA LYS A 197 6.25 33.50 3.42
C LYS A 197 4.83 33.61 2.85
N GLU A 198 4.38 32.60 2.15
CA GLU A 198 3.01 32.55 1.59
C GLU A 198 1.95 32.33 2.70
N ARG A 199 2.28 31.57 3.74
CA ARG A 199 1.34 31.13 4.77
C ARG A 199 1.26 31.99 6.00
N PHE A 200 2.34 32.67 6.37
CA PHE A 200 2.47 33.37 7.64
C PHE A 200 2.93 34.82 7.44
N LYS A 201 2.35 35.70 8.23
CA LYS A 201 2.81 37.09 8.34
C LYS A 201 4.08 37.15 9.18
N ALA A 202 4.86 38.26 9.07
CA ALA A 202 6.10 38.44 9.81
C ALA A 202 5.92 38.31 11.34
N GLU A 203 4.82 38.85 11.89
CA GLU A 203 4.51 38.74 13.31
C GLU A 203 4.22 37.29 13.75
N GLU A 204 3.55 36.53 12.91
CA GLU A 204 3.29 35.11 13.17
C GLU A 204 4.56 34.27 13.10
N LEU A 205 5.47 34.58 12.15
CA LEU A 205 6.78 33.94 12.07
C LEU A 205 7.59 34.17 13.33
N LYS A 206 7.57 35.42 13.85
CA LYS A 206 8.25 35.79 15.08
C LYS A 206 7.64 35.10 16.31
N THR A 207 6.33 35.15 16.46
CA THR A 207 5.66 34.67 17.69
C THR A 207 5.53 33.15 17.75
N GLN A 208 5.30 32.49 16.61
CA GLN A 208 5.09 31.04 16.58
C GLN A 208 6.38 30.24 16.36
N PHE A 209 7.33 30.79 15.61
CA PHE A 209 8.54 30.07 15.19
C PHE A 209 9.83 30.72 15.63
N ALA A 210 9.79 31.85 16.33
CA ALA A 210 10.95 32.65 16.73
C ALA A 210 11.85 33.09 15.54
N ILE A 211 11.24 33.33 14.38
CA ILE A 211 11.94 33.76 13.16
C ILE A 211 11.78 35.27 13.01
N GLU A 212 12.85 36.02 13.31
CA GLU A 212 12.88 37.49 13.21
C GLU A 212 12.98 37.99 11.75
N ASN A 213 13.80 37.31 10.94
CA ASN A 213 13.99 37.60 9.53
C ASN A 213 14.05 36.34 8.71
N LEU A 214 12.95 36.02 8.01
CA LEU A 214 12.83 34.79 7.25
C LEU A 214 13.84 34.69 6.10
N ASP A 215 14.16 35.79 5.43
CA ASP A 215 15.06 35.76 4.28
C ASP A 215 16.51 35.44 4.68
N GLN A 216 16.89 35.75 5.91
CA GLN A 216 18.22 35.46 6.48
C GLN A 216 18.22 34.19 7.37
N HIS A 217 17.05 33.69 7.72
CA HIS A 217 16.95 32.54 8.61
C HIS A 217 17.49 31.28 7.95
N LYS A 218 18.42 30.59 8.62
CA LYS A 218 19.00 29.33 8.20
C LYS A 218 18.33 28.19 9.00
N PHE A 219 17.61 27.33 8.32
CA PHE A 219 17.06 26.15 8.97
C PHE A 219 18.18 25.14 9.22
N THR A 220 18.25 24.63 10.44
CA THR A 220 19.29 23.69 10.89
C THR A 220 18.70 22.40 11.45
N GLU A 221 17.40 22.41 11.74
CA GLU A 221 16.71 21.24 12.29
C GLU A 221 16.27 20.29 11.19
N ILE A 222 16.56 19.01 11.39
CA ILE A 222 16.01 17.92 10.58
C ILE A 222 14.67 17.51 11.18
N VAL A 223 13.68 17.23 10.33
CA VAL A 223 12.37 16.77 10.77
C VAL A 223 12.50 15.36 11.36
N SER A 224 12.34 15.23 12.67
CA SER A 224 12.05 13.96 13.31
C SER A 224 10.54 13.88 13.53
N TRP A 225 9.85 13.21 12.64
CA TRP A 225 8.39 13.08 12.71
C TRP A 225 7.94 11.78 13.42
N HIS A 226 8.90 10.94 13.82
CA HIS A 226 8.61 9.69 14.51
C HIS A 226 8.10 9.86 15.93
N ASP A 227 8.40 10.98 16.59
CA ASP A 227 7.86 11.33 17.89
C ASP A 227 7.08 12.66 17.85
N PRO A 228 5.74 12.59 17.83
CA PRO A 228 4.91 13.80 17.85
C PRO A 228 5.12 14.70 19.06
N LYS A 229 5.58 14.14 20.21
CA LYS A 229 5.83 14.90 21.44
C LYS A 229 7.06 15.81 21.31
N GLU A 230 8.01 15.43 20.49
CA GLU A 230 9.20 16.23 20.18
C GLU A 230 8.95 17.24 19.04
N SER A 231 7.79 17.22 18.42
CA SER A 231 7.49 18.04 17.27
C SER A 231 7.18 19.47 17.67
N THR A 232 8.06 20.42 17.30
CA THR A 232 7.79 21.85 17.41
C THR A 232 6.80 22.31 16.32
N PRO A 233 6.13 23.47 16.48
CA PRO A 233 5.30 24.04 15.41
C PRO A 233 6.05 24.17 14.08
N LEU A 234 7.31 24.59 14.10
CA LEU A 234 8.14 24.71 12.89
C LEU A 234 8.40 23.35 12.24
N ARG A 235 8.73 22.31 13.02
CA ARG A 235 8.93 20.95 12.51
C ARG A 235 7.66 20.39 11.85
N ARG A 236 6.49 20.67 12.41
CA ARG A 236 5.21 20.27 11.78
C ARG A 236 5.00 20.98 10.44
N GLU A 237 5.29 22.26 10.34
CA GLU A 237 5.22 22.96 9.05
C GLU A 237 6.27 22.46 8.05
N MET A 238 7.47 22.10 8.50
CA MET A 238 8.47 21.45 7.64
C MET A 238 7.98 20.09 7.12
N LEU A 239 7.38 19.26 7.97
CA LEU A 239 6.81 17.99 7.57
C LEU A 239 5.69 18.19 6.54
N ARG A 240 4.77 19.11 6.82
CA ARG A 240 3.67 19.43 5.88
C ARG A 240 4.19 19.92 4.53
N PHE A 241 5.14 20.85 4.55
CA PHE A 241 5.80 21.31 3.33
C PHE A 241 6.46 20.18 2.55
N SER A 242 7.19 19.30 3.23
CA SER A 242 7.84 18.15 2.60
C SER A 242 6.84 17.21 1.97
N GLN A 243 5.73 16.92 2.63
CA GLN A 243 4.67 16.06 2.08
C GLN A 243 4.03 16.70 0.83
N ILE A 244 3.71 18.00 0.87
CA ILE A 244 3.20 18.74 -0.30
C ILE A 244 4.22 18.72 -1.44
N SER A 245 5.47 19.00 -1.14
CA SER A 245 6.55 19.05 -2.12
C SER A 245 6.84 17.68 -2.73
N ASN A 246 6.86 16.62 -1.92
CA ASN A 246 7.04 15.26 -2.43
C ASN A 246 5.88 14.84 -3.35
N LYS A 247 4.63 15.21 -2.98
CA LYS A 247 3.49 15.00 -3.88
C LYS A 247 3.64 15.78 -5.20
N GLN A 248 4.09 17.03 -5.16
CA GLN A 248 4.32 17.80 -6.37
C GLN A 248 5.39 17.15 -7.28
N VAL A 249 6.44 16.59 -6.70
CA VAL A 249 7.46 15.85 -7.47
C VAL A 249 6.88 14.56 -8.06
N PHE A 250 6.07 13.82 -7.30
CA PHE A 250 5.37 12.66 -7.82
C PHE A 250 4.48 13.03 -9.01
N ASP A 251 3.67 14.10 -8.87
CA ASP A 251 2.80 14.57 -9.92
C ASP A 251 3.59 15.00 -11.17
N GLU A 252 4.71 15.71 -11.00
CA GLU A 252 5.54 16.16 -12.12
C GLU A 252 6.21 14.99 -12.86
N VAL A 253 6.73 14.00 -12.12
CA VAL A 253 7.53 12.91 -12.71
C VAL A 253 6.64 11.78 -13.24
N PHE A 254 5.68 11.31 -12.47
CA PHE A 254 4.89 10.11 -12.82
C PHE A 254 3.57 10.48 -13.49
N ILE A 255 2.87 11.49 -12.99
CA ILE A 255 1.56 11.86 -13.56
C ILE A 255 1.76 12.68 -14.83
N LYS A 256 2.36 13.85 -14.73
CA LYS A 256 2.48 14.76 -15.86
C LYS A 256 3.45 14.25 -16.93
N TYR A 257 4.70 14.00 -16.56
CA TYR A 257 5.69 13.53 -17.51
C TYR A 257 5.43 12.08 -17.93
N GLY A 258 5.19 11.18 -17.00
CA GLY A 258 4.92 9.77 -17.30
C GLY A 258 3.72 9.60 -18.23
N ARG A 259 2.60 10.27 -17.95
CA ARG A 259 1.41 10.23 -18.82
C ARG A 259 1.56 10.99 -20.14
N SER A 260 2.55 11.86 -20.26
CA SER A 260 2.90 12.43 -21.58
C SER A 260 3.59 11.40 -22.49
N LEU A 261 4.25 10.40 -21.91
CA LEU A 261 4.88 9.29 -22.65
C LEU A 261 3.88 8.16 -22.95
N LYS A 262 3.04 7.84 -21.96
CA LYS A 262 2.01 6.80 -22.05
C LYS A 262 0.76 7.31 -21.32
N LYS A 263 -0.29 7.67 -22.08
CA LYS A 263 -1.49 8.36 -21.57
C LYS A 263 -2.17 7.62 -20.41
N ASP A 264 -2.19 6.30 -20.46
CA ASP A 264 -2.79 5.40 -19.48
C ASP A 264 -1.77 4.81 -18.50
N LEU A 265 -0.65 5.52 -18.27
CA LEU A 265 0.37 5.08 -17.32
C LEU A 265 -0.24 4.96 -15.92
N ILE A 266 -0.17 3.77 -15.37
CA ILE A 266 -0.63 3.46 -14.01
C ILE A 266 0.38 4.03 -13.01
N ALA A 267 -0.10 4.77 -12.03
CA ALA A 267 0.75 5.39 -11.03
C ALA A 267 0.18 5.17 -9.62
N ALA A 268 1.03 4.71 -8.72
CA ALA A 268 0.76 4.58 -7.30
C ALA A 268 1.99 4.97 -6.47
N GLN A 269 1.78 5.40 -5.24
CA GLN A 269 2.86 5.55 -4.26
C GLN A 269 2.82 4.39 -3.26
N TRP A 270 4.00 3.96 -2.82
CA TRP A 270 4.15 3.03 -1.71
C TRP A 270 3.99 3.79 -0.39
N ASN A 271 3.05 3.36 0.43
CA ASN A 271 2.80 3.94 1.75
C ASN A 271 2.91 2.85 2.82
N HIS A 272 3.09 3.26 4.06
CA HIS A 272 3.06 2.39 5.22
C HIS A 272 1.87 2.75 6.11
N ILE A 273 1.19 1.75 6.67
CA ILE A 273 0.06 2.01 7.55
C ILE A 273 0.29 1.51 8.98
N GLY A 274 1.36 0.78 9.24
CA GLY A 274 1.74 0.34 10.58
C GLY A 274 0.54 0.02 11.48
N ASN A 275 0.52 0.63 12.65
CA ASN A 275 -0.54 0.49 13.66
C ASN A 275 -1.63 1.57 13.55
N LEU A 276 -1.92 2.10 12.36
CA LEU A 276 -2.81 3.25 12.18
C LEU A 276 -2.30 4.57 12.82
N HIS A 277 -1.06 4.59 13.28
CA HIS A 277 -0.38 5.79 13.71
C HIS A 277 0.11 6.54 12.47
N GLN A 278 -0.71 7.42 11.99
CA GLN A 278 -0.51 8.13 10.74
C GLN A 278 0.84 8.83 10.62
N ILE A 279 1.38 9.37 11.72
CA ILE A 279 2.65 10.09 11.73
C ILE A 279 3.84 9.16 11.53
N SER A 280 3.75 7.93 12.00
CA SER A 280 4.84 6.95 11.90
C SER A 280 4.62 5.89 10.82
N GLY A 281 3.47 5.87 10.19
CA GLY A 281 3.11 4.85 9.21
C GLY A 281 2.58 5.40 7.90
N ASP A 282 2.05 6.62 7.91
CA ASP A 282 1.55 7.29 6.72
C ASP A 282 2.24 8.65 6.56
N GLU A 283 3.12 8.72 5.62
CA GLU A 283 3.97 9.87 5.36
C GLU A 283 3.22 11.10 4.84
N ARG A 284 1.96 10.93 4.48
CA ARG A 284 1.10 12.00 3.97
C ARG A 284 0.01 12.41 4.96
N CYS A 285 0.15 12.07 6.23
CA CYS A 285 -0.85 12.31 7.27
C CYS A 285 -1.27 13.77 7.46
N LEU A 286 -0.39 14.73 7.11
CA LEU A 286 -0.66 16.16 7.23
C LEU A 286 -1.29 16.78 5.97
N LEU A 287 -1.46 16.03 4.88
CA LEU A 287 -2.12 16.52 3.68
C LEU A 287 -3.64 16.48 3.85
N PRO A 288 -4.36 17.45 3.26
CA PRO A 288 -5.81 17.35 3.14
C PRO A 288 -6.25 16.07 2.42
N ALA A 289 -7.39 15.52 2.81
CA ALA A 289 -7.88 14.27 2.25
C ALA A 289 -8.11 14.33 0.73
N ASP A 290 -8.54 15.47 0.22
CA ASP A 290 -8.76 15.73 -1.21
C ASP A 290 -7.47 15.86 -2.03
N MET A 291 -6.33 16.09 -1.37
CA MET A 291 -5.02 16.11 -1.99
C MET A 291 -4.38 14.72 -2.07
N TRP A 292 -4.73 13.85 -1.15
CA TRP A 292 -4.19 12.50 -1.06
C TRP A 292 -4.60 11.66 -2.26
N GLY A 293 -3.63 10.99 -2.85
CA GLY A 293 -3.85 10.01 -3.90
C GLY A 293 -4.74 10.49 -5.05
N LYS A 294 -5.02 11.79 -5.17
CA LYS A 294 -5.96 12.34 -6.14
C LYS A 294 -5.70 11.85 -7.56
N ASP A 295 -4.44 11.86 -7.97
CA ASP A 295 -3.99 11.54 -9.31
C ASP A 295 -3.43 10.11 -9.43
N GLU A 296 -3.37 9.37 -8.34
CA GLU A 296 -2.99 7.95 -8.32
C GLU A 296 -4.14 7.08 -8.82
N ASP A 297 -3.81 6.01 -9.54
CA ASP A 297 -4.82 5.06 -10.04
C ASP A 297 -5.32 4.14 -8.95
N TYR A 298 -4.45 3.83 -8.01
CA TYR A 298 -4.77 3.05 -6.81
C TYR A 298 -3.80 3.39 -5.66
N LEU A 299 -4.20 3.08 -4.45
CA LEU A 299 -3.38 3.27 -3.28
C LEU A 299 -2.68 1.97 -2.91
N TRP A 300 -1.38 2.03 -2.73
CA TRP A 300 -0.60 0.91 -2.23
C TRP A 300 -0.17 1.15 -0.79
N TYR A 301 -0.56 0.25 0.11
CA TYR A 301 -0.11 0.26 1.50
C TYR A 301 0.64 -1.01 1.88
N SER A 302 1.73 -0.87 2.62
CA SER A 302 2.40 -1.96 3.32
C SER A 302 1.89 -2.01 4.75
N THR A 303 1.43 -3.18 5.17
CA THR A 303 0.91 -3.40 6.53
C THR A 303 1.85 -4.24 7.39
N GLY A 304 3.00 -4.64 6.87
CA GLY A 304 3.84 -5.63 7.55
C GLY A 304 3.09 -6.95 7.72
N GLY A 305 3.20 -7.57 8.87
CA GLY A 305 2.65 -8.89 9.14
C GLY A 305 1.24 -8.95 9.73
N ALA A 306 0.39 -7.91 9.59
CA ALA A 306 -0.88 -7.82 10.33
C ALA A 306 -1.79 -9.07 10.23
N ALA A 307 -1.83 -9.73 9.07
CA ALA A 307 -2.57 -11.00 8.93
C ALA A 307 -1.83 -12.22 9.46
N CYS A 308 -0.50 -12.14 9.57
CA CYS A 308 0.36 -13.26 9.99
C CYS A 308 0.47 -13.36 11.52
N TYR A 309 0.37 -12.24 12.22
CA TYR A 309 0.60 -12.12 13.66
C TYR A 309 -0.69 -12.04 14.49
N THR A 310 -1.82 -12.46 13.93
CA THR A 310 -3.06 -12.56 14.71
C THR A 310 -2.94 -13.62 15.81
N ASP A 311 -3.31 -13.26 17.03
CA ASP A 311 -3.32 -14.14 18.20
C ASP A 311 -4.78 -14.42 18.60
N LEU A 312 -5.25 -15.65 18.32
CA LEU A 312 -6.62 -16.06 18.65
C LEU A 312 -6.88 -16.05 20.15
N ALA A 313 -5.89 -16.47 20.94
CA ALA A 313 -6.03 -16.54 22.40
C ALA A 313 -6.17 -15.16 23.04
N LYS A 314 -5.50 -14.16 22.49
CA LYS A 314 -5.64 -12.76 22.92
C LYS A 314 -6.84 -12.06 22.27
N GLY A 315 -7.53 -12.70 21.33
CA GLY A 315 -8.57 -12.08 20.53
C GLY A 315 -8.04 -10.96 19.63
N ASP A 316 -6.80 -11.05 19.20
CA ASP A 316 -6.14 -10.02 18.39
C ASP A 316 -6.36 -10.30 16.90
N LEU A 317 -7.58 -10.00 16.44
CA LEU A 317 -8.07 -10.30 15.11
C LEU A 317 -8.60 -9.03 14.42
N GLY A 318 -8.45 -8.96 13.09
CA GLY A 318 -9.11 -7.95 12.28
C GLY A 318 -8.37 -6.62 12.17
N GLU A 319 -7.09 -6.54 12.55
CA GLU A 319 -6.29 -5.33 12.33
C GLU A 319 -6.24 -4.96 10.84
N GLY A 320 -6.03 -5.95 9.94
CA GLY A 320 -6.07 -5.72 8.50
C GLY A 320 -7.45 -5.32 7.99
N THR A 321 -8.53 -5.80 8.60
CA THR A 321 -9.89 -5.35 8.31
C THR A 321 -10.07 -3.87 8.65
N LEU A 322 -9.61 -3.46 9.84
CA LEU A 322 -9.71 -2.06 10.27
C LEU A 322 -8.86 -1.14 9.38
N GLN A 323 -7.64 -1.58 9.00
CA GLN A 323 -6.78 -0.87 8.07
C GLN A 323 -7.45 -0.71 6.69
N ALA A 324 -8.05 -1.76 6.14
CA ALA A 324 -8.74 -1.70 4.86
C ALA A 324 -9.94 -0.74 4.89
N ARG A 325 -10.77 -0.80 5.95
CA ARG A 325 -11.89 0.14 6.14
C ARG A 325 -11.42 1.59 6.32
N TYR A 326 -10.30 1.78 7.03
CA TYR A 326 -9.67 3.08 7.14
C TYR A 326 -9.26 3.63 5.77
N ILE A 327 -8.53 2.86 4.96
CA ILE A 327 -8.08 3.29 3.63
C ILE A 327 -9.30 3.63 2.77
N ARG A 328 -10.29 2.75 2.74
CA ARG A 328 -11.50 2.95 1.96
C ARG A 328 -12.23 4.25 2.32
N GLY A 329 -12.43 4.48 3.60
CA GLY A 329 -13.14 5.66 4.10
C GLY A 329 -12.39 6.97 3.94
N MET A 330 -11.05 6.96 4.12
CA MET A 330 -10.23 8.17 3.99
C MET A 330 -10.08 8.64 2.55
N PHE A 331 -10.20 7.75 1.55
CA PHE A 331 -9.90 8.04 0.15
C PHE A 331 -11.10 7.85 -0.79
N GLN A 332 -12.32 7.98 -0.27
CA GLN A 332 -13.55 8.02 -1.06
C GLN A 332 -13.70 6.80 -2.00
N ASP A 333 -13.55 5.60 -1.46
CA ASP A 333 -13.62 4.34 -2.20
C ASP A 333 -12.63 4.22 -3.38
N LYS A 334 -11.54 4.99 -3.39
CA LYS A 334 -10.48 4.81 -4.39
C LYS A 334 -9.95 3.37 -4.34
N PRO A 335 -9.69 2.73 -5.48
CA PRO A 335 -9.08 1.40 -5.50
C PRO A 335 -7.81 1.36 -4.65
N PHE A 336 -7.63 0.31 -3.88
CA PHE A 336 -6.45 0.15 -3.05
C PHE A 336 -6.01 -1.30 -2.94
N THR A 337 -4.75 -1.49 -2.59
CA THR A 337 -4.21 -2.77 -2.19
C THR A 337 -3.44 -2.62 -0.88
N LEU A 338 -3.43 -3.68 -0.08
CA LEU A 338 -2.74 -3.74 1.18
C LEU A 338 -1.75 -4.90 1.13
N GLY A 339 -0.47 -4.58 1.10
CA GLY A 339 0.61 -5.55 1.05
C GLY A 339 0.72 -6.30 2.35
N LYS A 340 0.38 -7.57 2.32
CA LYS A 340 0.54 -8.49 3.43
C LYS A 340 1.64 -9.46 3.10
N TYR A 341 2.59 -9.61 4.02
CA TYR A 341 3.60 -10.65 3.93
C TYR A 341 2.94 -11.99 4.17
N GLU A 342 2.82 -12.77 3.11
CA GLU A 342 2.21 -14.10 3.14
C GLU A 342 3.19 -15.11 3.70
N SER A 343 3.17 -15.33 5.00
CA SER A 343 3.95 -16.41 5.60
C SER A 343 3.11 -17.68 5.77
N THR A 344 2.05 -17.63 6.57
CA THR A 344 1.22 -18.80 6.89
C THR A 344 -0.25 -18.65 6.54
N ARG A 345 -0.78 -17.43 6.50
CA ARG A 345 -2.24 -17.19 6.42
C ARG A 345 -2.68 -16.64 5.06
N ILE A 346 -2.29 -17.33 4.00
CA ILE A 346 -2.53 -16.92 2.61
C ILE A 346 -4.02 -16.72 2.33
N ARG A 347 -4.86 -17.67 2.75
CA ARG A 347 -6.32 -17.60 2.54
C ARG A 347 -6.93 -16.39 3.24
N VAL A 348 -6.57 -16.17 4.50
CA VAL A 348 -7.05 -15.01 5.27
C VAL A 348 -6.56 -13.71 4.65
N ALA A 349 -5.28 -13.62 4.23
CA ALA A 349 -4.71 -12.41 3.64
C ALA A 349 -5.46 -11.98 2.37
N ILE A 350 -5.80 -12.91 1.49
CA ILE A 350 -6.57 -12.63 0.27
C ILE A 350 -8.01 -12.26 0.62
N SER A 351 -8.66 -13.06 1.45
CA SER A 351 -10.09 -12.91 1.77
C SER A 351 -10.41 -11.63 2.52
N GLU A 352 -9.58 -11.25 3.48
CA GLU A 352 -9.77 -10.06 4.30
C GLU A 352 -9.75 -8.77 3.45
N LEU A 353 -8.87 -8.71 2.45
CA LEU A 353 -8.84 -7.58 1.53
C LEU A 353 -10.05 -7.57 0.60
N ALA A 354 -10.35 -8.70 -0.03
CA ALA A 354 -11.50 -8.81 -0.92
C ALA A 354 -12.81 -8.47 -0.20
N ALA A 355 -13.00 -8.96 1.03
CA ALA A 355 -14.17 -8.69 1.86
C ALA A 355 -14.35 -7.22 2.24
N ASN A 356 -13.29 -6.42 2.22
CA ASN A 356 -13.31 -5.02 2.63
C ASN A 356 -13.02 -4.05 1.47
N GLY A 357 -13.22 -4.47 0.22
CA GLY A 357 -13.14 -3.62 -0.97
C GLY A 357 -11.72 -3.35 -1.47
N GLY A 358 -10.71 -4.00 -0.89
CA GLY A 358 -9.33 -3.93 -1.35
C GLY A 358 -9.00 -5.00 -2.39
N ALA A 359 -8.08 -4.71 -3.30
CA ALA A 359 -7.52 -5.70 -4.20
C ALA A 359 -6.50 -6.56 -3.45
N PRO A 360 -6.65 -7.89 -3.41
CA PRO A 360 -5.64 -8.75 -2.83
C PRO A 360 -4.30 -8.57 -3.51
N MET A 361 -3.24 -8.51 -2.69
CA MET A 361 -1.88 -8.43 -3.18
C MET A 361 -1.06 -9.57 -2.58
N GLY A 362 -0.63 -10.46 -3.45
CA GLY A 362 0.40 -11.43 -3.13
C GLY A 362 1.76 -10.75 -3.11
N PHE A 363 2.19 -10.31 -1.93
CA PHE A 363 3.51 -9.75 -1.71
C PHE A 363 4.41 -10.79 -1.06
N TYR A 364 5.56 -11.08 -1.63
CA TYR A 364 6.40 -12.24 -1.29
C TYR A 364 5.66 -13.58 -1.40
N THR A 365 4.91 -13.71 -2.46
CA THR A 365 4.12 -14.91 -2.75
C THR A 365 4.96 -16.17 -2.73
N ARG A 366 4.53 -17.19 -1.99
CA ARG A 366 5.25 -18.48 -1.92
C ARG A 366 4.93 -19.37 -3.12
N PHE A 367 5.17 -18.87 -4.31
CA PHE A 367 4.84 -19.58 -5.57
C PHE A 367 5.69 -20.84 -5.84
N LYS A 368 6.80 -21.01 -5.10
CA LYS A 368 7.63 -22.21 -5.14
C LYS A 368 7.09 -23.37 -4.29
N ASP A 369 6.26 -23.06 -3.28
CA ASP A 369 5.55 -24.06 -2.52
C ASP A 369 4.32 -24.51 -3.33
N PRO A 370 4.24 -25.82 -3.75
CA PRO A 370 3.16 -26.28 -4.59
C PRO A 370 1.77 -26.10 -3.98
N LEU A 371 1.63 -26.29 -2.66
CA LEU A 371 0.37 -26.12 -1.96
C LEU A 371 -0.05 -24.65 -1.90
N ALA A 372 0.89 -23.75 -1.56
CA ALA A 372 0.64 -22.31 -1.56
C ALA A 372 0.24 -21.83 -2.94
N ARG A 373 0.98 -22.22 -3.98
CA ARG A 373 0.67 -21.89 -5.38
C ARG A 373 -0.73 -22.34 -5.79
N GLN A 374 -1.11 -23.56 -5.46
CA GLN A 374 -2.46 -24.09 -5.74
C GLN A 374 -3.55 -23.27 -5.05
N VAL A 375 -3.35 -22.93 -3.78
CA VAL A 375 -4.33 -22.18 -3.00
C VAL A 375 -4.45 -20.75 -3.52
N ILE A 376 -3.34 -20.06 -3.75
CA ILE A 376 -3.35 -18.68 -4.28
C ILE A 376 -4.06 -18.66 -5.63
N THR A 377 -3.70 -19.58 -6.54
CA THR A 377 -4.33 -19.69 -7.85
C THR A 377 -5.85 -19.89 -7.73
N ARG A 378 -6.31 -20.79 -6.86
CA ARG A 378 -7.74 -21.02 -6.61
C ARG A 378 -8.47 -19.78 -6.14
N TYR A 379 -7.91 -19.05 -5.17
CA TYR A 379 -8.52 -17.83 -4.64
C TYR A 379 -8.56 -16.70 -5.68
N TYR A 380 -7.48 -16.50 -6.45
CA TYR A 380 -7.46 -15.52 -7.54
C TYR A 380 -8.47 -15.87 -8.64
N GLN A 381 -8.57 -17.13 -9.03
CA GLN A 381 -9.57 -17.59 -10.00
C GLN A 381 -11.00 -17.44 -9.48
N PHE A 382 -11.24 -17.65 -8.17
CA PHE A 382 -12.52 -17.35 -7.54
C PHE A 382 -12.87 -15.86 -7.65
N LEU A 383 -11.97 -14.97 -7.28
CA LEU A 383 -12.19 -13.52 -7.38
C LEU A 383 -12.43 -13.08 -8.83
N LYS A 384 -11.72 -13.66 -9.78
CA LYS A 384 -11.92 -13.40 -11.21
C LYS A 384 -13.29 -13.89 -11.69
N ARG A 385 -13.73 -15.07 -11.27
CA ARG A 385 -15.05 -15.63 -11.62
C ARG A 385 -16.19 -14.75 -11.16
N TYR A 386 -16.06 -14.15 -9.98
CA TYR A 386 -17.08 -13.30 -9.36
C TYR A 386 -16.64 -11.82 -9.35
N ASP A 387 -15.92 -11.37 -10.39
CA ASP A 387 -15.40 -10.00 -10.50
C ASP A 387 -16.49 -8.93 -10.33
N GLU A 388 -17.71 -9.24 -10.75
CA GLU A 388 -18.86 -8.32 -10.66
C GLU A 388 -19.22 -7.90 -9.24
N ILE A 389 -18.94 -8.72 -8.22
CA ILE A 389 -19.22 -8.34 -6.81
C ILE A 389 -18.08 -7.57 -6.15
N TYR A 390 -16.91 -7.55 -6.77
CA TYR A 390 -15.71 -6.88 -6.21
C TYR A 390 -15.40 -5.57 -6.91
N ARG A 391 -15.53 -5.53 -8.24
CA ARG A 391 -15.09 -4.38 -9.05
C ARG A 391 -15.99 -3.17 -8.85
N GLY A 392 -15.40 -2.12 -8.25
CA GLY A 392 -16.09 -0.86 -8.03
C GLY A 392 -17.29 -0.95 -7.09
N ASN A 393 -17.31 -1.95 -6.20
CA ASN A 393 -18.36 -2.09 -5.20
C ASN A 393 -18.32 -0.94 -4.19
N SER A 394 -19.45 -0.64 -3.60
CA SER A 394 -19.58 0.28 -2.47
C SER A 394 -19.83 -0.47 -1.17
N SER A 395 -19.40 0.08 -0.05
CA SER A 395 -19.68 -0.50 1.26
C SER A 395 -21.19 -0.45 1.57
N TYR A 396 -21.69 -1.49 2.21
CA TYR A 396 -23.01 -1.52 2.83
C TYR A 396 -22.84 -1.53 4.34
N SER A 397 -23.01 -0.36 4.95
CA SER A 397 -22.76 -0.14 6.38
C SER A 397 -23.97 0.44 7.10
N GLU A 398 -24.10 0.14 8.39
CA GLU A 398 -25.19 0.55 9.28
C GLU A 398 -24.70 1.49 10.39
N ALA A 399 -23.40 1.71 10.47
CA ALA A 399 -22.75 2.59 11.43
C ALA A 399 -21.48 3.20 10.83
N THR A 400 -20.92 4.20 11.52
CA THR A 400 -19.60 4.74 11.19
C THR A 400 -18.74 4.84 12.44
N LEU A 401 -17.43 4.68 12.25
CA LEU A 401 -16.41 4.91 13.26
C LEU A 401 -15.52 6.06 12.80
N ALA A 402 -15.46 7.14 13.58
CA ALA A 402 -14.66 8.31 13.23
C ALA A 402 -13.17 8.07 13.52
N TYR A 403 -12.31 8.28 12.52
CA TYR A 403 -10.87 8.31 12.69
C TYR A 403 -10.43 9.70 13.16
N PRO A 404 -9.62 9.84 14.24
CA PRO A 404 -9.29 11.13 14.87
C PRO A 404 -8.18 11.89 14.13
N ARG A 405 -8.40 12.23 12.86
CA ARG A 405 -7.41 12.86 12.01
C ARG A 405 -7.00 14.24 12.49
N THR A 406 -7.96 15.01 13.03
CA THR A 406 -7.71 16.33 13.61
C THR A 406 -6.71 16.26 14.78
N ALA A 407 -6.79 15.25 15.63
CA ALA A 407 -5.84 15.03 16.73
C ALA A 407 -4.45 14.64 16.18
N VAL A 408 -4.42 13.72 15.23
CA VAL A 408 -3.18 13.28 14.57
C VAL A 408 -2.42 14.45 13.94
N PHE A 409 -3.11 15.39 13.30
CA PHE A 409 -2.50 16.60 12.74
C PHE A 409 -1.82 17.49 13.80
N ARG A 410 -2.28 17.40 15.04
CA ARG A 410 -1.67 18.12 16.18
C ARG A 410 -0.57 17.32 16.86
N GLY A 411 -0.29 16.12 16.40
CA GLY A 411 0.67 15.19 17.01
C GLY A 411 0.12 14.42 18.23
N ASP A 412 -1.20 14.46 18.47
CA ASP A 412 -1.86 13.69 19.54
C ASP A 412 -2.32 12.33 19.00
N LEU A 413 -1.60 11.27 19.37
CA LEU A 413 -1.88 9.89 18.97
C LEU A 413 -2.76 9.13 19.97
N GLY A 414 -3.04 9.69 21.15
CA GLY A 414 -3.90 9.05 22.17
C GLY A 414 -5.26 8.61 21.63
N PRO A 415 -6.00 9.45 20.89
CA PRO A 415 -7.29 9.10 20.31
C PRO A 415 -7.24 7.97 19.27
N VAL A 416 -6.08 7.69 18.66
CA VAL A 416 -5.91 6.57 17.72
C VAL A 416 -6.05 5.23 18.42
N GLU A 417 -5.57 5.11 19.66
CA GLU A 417 -5.75 3.89 20.46
C GLU A 417 -7.21 3.66 20.86
N ALA A 418 -7.94 4.74 21.16
CA ALA A 418 -9.37 4.66 21.40
C ALA A 418 -10.14 4.21 20.14
N PHE A 419 -9.78 4.75 18.97
CA PHE A 419 -10.32 4.33 17.68
C PHE A 419 -10.07 2.84 17.42
N ARG A 420 -8.84 2.34 17.62
CA ARG A 420 -8.50 0.93 17.45
C ARG A 420 -9.31 0.04 18.38
N THR A 421 -9.39 0.42 19.65
CA THR A 421 -10.14 -0.32 20.67
C THR A 421 -11.63 -0.41 20.32
N GLU A 422 -12.23 0.69 19.91
CA GLU A 422 -13.64 0.70 19.52
C GLU A 422 -13.87 -0.06 18.22
N GLY A 423 -12.99 0.11 17.23
CA GLY A 423 -13.03 -0.65 15.98
C GLY A 423 -13.01 -2.16 16.23
N LYS A 424 -12.14 -2.64 17.13
CA LYS A 424 -12.09 -4.04 17.52
C LYS A 424 -13.39 -4.52 18.15
N LYS A 425 -14.00 -3.75 19.08
CA LYS A 425 -15.30 -4.10 19.68
C LYS A 425 -16.42 -4.18 18.64
N LEU A 426 -16.42 -3.28 17.66
CA LEU A 426 -17.41 -3.31 16.57
C LEU A 426 -17.23 -4.56 15.71
N LEU A 427 -15.99 -4.94 15.40
CA LEU A 427 -15.66 -6.17 14.67
C LEU A 427 -16.06 -7.42 15.45
N ASP A 428 -15.83 -7.48 16.76
CA ASP A 428 -16.19 -8.62 17.62
C ASP A 428 -17.71 -8.80 17.72
N ARG A 429 -18.46 -7.71 17.61
CA ARG A 429 -19.93 -7.68 17.60
C ARG A 429 -20.51 -7.83 16.19
N HIS A 430 -19.71 -8.02 15.19
CA HIS A 430 -20.10 -8.14 13.78
C HIS A 430 -20.91 -6.94 13.25
N VAL A 431 -20.64 -5.74 13.76
CA VAL A 431 -21.30 -4.53 13.29
C VAL A 431 -20.79 -4.16 11.89
N LEU A 432 -21.71 -3.88 10.98
CA LEU A 432 -21.39 -3.36 9.65
C LEU A 432 -21.12 -1.85 9.77
N PHE A 433 -19.86 -1.46 9.74
CA PHE A 433 -19.48 -0.05 9.88
C PHE A 433 -18.43 0.38 8.86
N ASP A 434 -18.49 1.66 8.49
CA ASP A 434 -17.45 2.35 7.73
C ASP A 434 -16.58 3.19 8.66
N VAL A 435 -15.35 3.47 8.23
CA VAL A 435 -14.48 4.45 8.86
C VAL A 435 -14.63 5.77 8.10
N VAL A 436 -14.71 6.87 8.84
CA VAL A 436 -14.79 8.23 8.26
C VAL A 436 -13.80 9.15 8.98
N SER A 437 -13.34 10.21 8.30
CA SER A 437 -12.52 11.23 8.96
C SER A 437 -13.38 12.12 9.86
N ASP A 438 -12.87 12.50 11.05
CA ASP A 438 -13.49 13.51 11.91
C ASP A 438 -13.51 14.92 11.30
N GLU A 439 -12.76 15.13 10.20
CA GLU A 439 -12.77 16.38 9.43
C GLU A 439 -14.03 16.54 8.55
N VAL A 440 -14.75 15.45 8.27
CA VAL A 440 -15.94 15.46 7.40
C VAL A 440 -17.19 15.81 8.22
N PRO A 441 -17.75 17.01 8.09
CA PRO A 441 -18.97 17.39 8.82
C PRO A 441 -20.13 16.46 8.46
N GLY A 442 -20.81 15.90 9.46
CA GLY A 442 -21.97 15.01 9.26
C GLY A 442 -21.61 13.62 8.73
N GLY A 443 -20.33 13.26 8.67
CA GLY A 443 -19.88 11.93 8.21
C GLY A 443 -20.28 10.78 9.13
N ALA A 444 -20.62 11.08 10.39
CA ALA A 444 -21.07 10.07 11.35
C ALA A 444 -22.53 9.67 11.08
N LYS A 445 -22.75 8.44 10.62
CA LYS A 445 -24.09 7.84 10.61
C LYS A 445 -24.39 7.28 12.00
N PRO A 446 -25.53 7.64 12.63
CA PRO A 446 -25.95 6.97 13.85
C PRO A 446 -26.15 5.47 13.55
N GLN A 447 -25.88 4.63 14.55
CA GLN A 447 -26.16 3.20 14.42
C GLN A 447 -27.66 3.00 14.20
N ALA A 448 -28.05 2.08 13.31
CA ALA A 448 -29.43 1.72 13.09
C ALA A 448 -30.09 1.26 14.41
N GLU A 449 -31.34 1.63 14.66
CA GLU A 449 -32.04 1.21 15.88
C GLU A 449 -32.11 -0.32 16.06
N LYS A 450 -32.25 -1.04 14.95
CA LYS A 450 -32.27 -2.51 14.91
C LYS A 450 -31.26 -3.01 13.88
N PRO A 451 -29.95 -3.00 14.19
CA PRO A 451 -28.92 -3.37 13.22
C PRO A 451 -29.03 -4.83 12.78
N SER A 452 -28.37 -5.16 11.69
CA SER A 452 -28.15 -6.54 11.27
C SER A 452 -27.46 -7.33 12.38
N ARG A 453 -27.80 -8.62 12.49
CA ARG A 453 -27.28 -9.51 13.53
C ARG A 453 -26.72 -10.76 12.90
N PHE A 454 -25.58 -11.18 13.38
CA PHE A 454 -24.89 -12.38 12.96
C PHE A 454 -24.57 -13.20 14.21
N ASP A 455 -25.14 -14.38 14.31
CA ASP A 455 -24.81 -15.35 15.34
C ASP A 455 -23.58 -16.15 14.83
N ALA A 456 -22.44 -15.57 15.04
CA ALA A 456 -21.15 -16.05 14.56
C ALA A 456 -20.10 -15.93 15.67
N PRO A 457 -19.11 -16.83 15.71
CA PRO A 457 -18.00 -16.71 16.67
C PRO A 457 -17.14 -15.46 16.38
N THR A 458 -16.50 -14.94 17.41
CA THR A 458 -15.64 -13.75 17.29
C THR A 458 -14.42 -13.99 16.37
N THR A 459 -14.11 -15.22 16.05
CA THR A 459 -13.10 -15.58 15.03
C THR A 459 -13.56 -15.33 13.60
N VAL A 460 -14.82 -14.97 13.38
CA VAL A 460 -15.34 -14.58 12.07
C VAL A 460 -15.48 -13.06 12.01
N ARG A 461 -15.04 -12.46 10.92
CA ARG A 461 -15.28 -11.03 10.61
C ARG A 461 -16.29 -10.92 9.49
N VAL A 462 -17.22 -9.99 9.65
CA VAL A 462 -18.31 -9.77 8.70
C VAL A 462 -18.19 -8.37 8.11
N SER A 463 -18.33 -8.27 6.80
CA SER A 463 -18.50 -7.02 6.06
C SER A 463 -19.58 -7.18 5.00
N ALA A 464 -20.06 -6.06 4.46
CA ALA A 464 -21.04 -6.12 3.40
C ALA A 464 -20.78 -5.06 2.34
N SER A 465 -21.14 -5.38 1.10
CA SER A 465 -20.97 -4.49 -0.05
C SER A 465 -22.15 -4.56 -1.00
N ARG A 466 -22.22 -3.55 -1.87
CA ARG A 466 -23.09 -3.56 -3.05
C ARG A 466 -22.22 -3.54 -4.30
N PRO A 467 -22.43 -4.41 -5.26
CA PRO A 467 -21.73 -4.37 -6.52
C PRO A 467 -22.05 -3.09 -7.29
N ALA A 468 -21.15 -2.65 -8.16
CA ALA A 468 -21.35 -1.47 -9.00
C ALA A 468 -22.52 -1.62 -9.97
N LYS A 469 -22.85 -2.84 -10.32
CA LYS A 469 -23.97 -3.19 -11.22
C LYS A 469 -24.80 -4.32 -10.59
N GLY A 470 -26.09 -4.29 -10.84
CA GLY A 470 -27.01 -5.26 -10.24
C GLY A 470 -27.69 -4.69 -8.98
N ASN A 471 -28.64 -5.45 -8.48
CA ASN A 471 -29.41 -5.09 -7.28
C ASN A 471 -29.28 -6.22 -6.25
N GLU A 472 -28.15 -6.23 -5.57
CA GLU A 472 -27.86 -7.22 -4.53
C GLU A 472 -27.06 -6.62 -3.38
N ILE A 473 -26.99 -7.35 -2.28
CA ILE A 473 -26.12 -7.06 -1.14
C ILE A 473 -25.30 -8.32 -0.90
N ASP A 474 -23.99 -8.16 -0.87
CA ASP A 474 -23.05 -9.24 -0.64
C ASP A 474 -22.50 -9.15 0.77
N PHE A 475 -22.78 -10.20 1.58
CA PHE A 475 -22.24 -10.34 2.94
C PHE A 475 -21.03 -11.25 2.90
N HIS A 476 -19.88 -10.71 3.28
CA HIS A 476 -18.59 -11.39 3.27
C HIS A 476 -18.23 -11.88 4.68
N PHE A 477 -17.87 -13.13 4.80
CA PHE A 477 -17.47 -13.78 6.05
C PHE A 477 -16.04 -14.27 5.92
N VAL A 478 -15.15 -13.76 6.79
CA VAL A 478 -13.76 -14.19 6.86
C VAL A 478 -13.53 -14.89 8.18
N ASN A 479 -13.21 -16.18 8.13
CA ASN A 479 -12.96 -17.02 9.29
C ASN A 479 -11.45 -17.08 9.58
N TYR A 480 -11.06 -16.62 10.76
CA TYR A 480 -9.68 -16.65 11.24
C TYR A 480 -9.36 -17.91 12.07
N ASN A 481 -10.35 -18.78 12.32
CA ASN A 481 -10.19 -19.95 13.16
C ASN A 481 -9.17 -20.93 12.57
N ARG A 482 -8.22 -21.36 13.40
CA ARG A 482 -7.17 -22.31 13.02
C ARG A 482 -6.58 -22.98 14.26
N GLU A 483 -5.81 -24.04 14.06
CA GLU A 483 -4.84 -24.44 15.08
C GLU A 483 -3.78 -23.35 15.23
N GLU A 484 -3.58 -22.84 16.44
CA GLU A 484 -2.54 -21.83 16.66
C GLU A 484 -1.15 -22.44 16.57
N PRO A 485 -0.22 -21.80 15.82
CA PRO A 485 1.16 -22.24 15.79
C PRO A 485 1.84 -22.03 17.15
N PRO A 486 2.95 -22.73 17.41
CA PRO A 486 3.74 -22.51 18.61
C PRO A 486 4.14 -21.05 18.77
N LYS A 487 4.20 -20.57 20.01
CA LYS A 487 4.70 -19.23 20.31
C LYS A 487 6.23 -19.21 20.24
N ASP A 488 6.78 -18.08 19.82
CA ASP A 488 8.21 -17.81 19.85
C ASP A 488 8.72 -17.61 21.30
N ALA A 489 10.01 -17.40 21.48
CA ALA A 489 10.62 -17.17 22.79
C ALA A 489 10.11 -15.90 23.49
N ALA A 490 9.56 -14.94 22.74
CA ALA A 490 8.95 -13.72 23.26
C ALA A 490 7.45 -13.89 23.57
N GLY A 491 6.88 -15.08 23.34
CA GLY A 491 5.48 -15.38 23.58
C GLY A 491 4.53 -14.91 22.48
N ASN A 492 5.06 -14.48 21.32
CA ASN A 492 4.26 -14.13 20.17
C ASN A 492 3.93 -15.37 19.35
N PRO A 493 2.75 -15.42 18.68
CA PRO A 493 2.45 -16.49 17.75
C PRO A 493 3.51 -16.52 16.64
N SER A 494 4.10 -17.69 16.41
CA SER A 494 4.98 -17.87 15.26
C SER A 494 4.19 -17.61 13.98
N PRO A 495 4.76 -16.91 12.97
CA PRO A 495 4.13 -16.80 11.65
C PRO A 495 4.00 -18.17 10.96
N GLY A 496 4.67 -19.21 11.49
CA GLY A 496 4.70 -20.56 10.92
C GLY A 496 5.60 -20.66 9.69
N SER A 497 5.68 -21.86 9.12
CA SER A 497 6.54 -22.18 7.98
C SER A 497 5.77 -22.31 6.66
N GLY A 498 4.77 -21.49 6.43
CA GLY A 498 4.00 -21.47 5.21
C GLY A 498 2.62 -22.10 5.35
N ILE A 499 2.03 -22.41 4.20
CA ILE A 499 0.64 -22.87 4.13
C ILE A 499 0.39 -24.21 4.85
N ALA A 500 1.40 -25.05 4.97
CA ALA A 500 1.30 -26.32 5.70
C ALA A 500 0.95 -26.11 7.18
N GLU A 501 1.33 -24.97 7.77
CA GLU A 501 1.02 -24.62 9.16
C GLU A 501 -0.17 -23.65 9.29
N GLU A 502 -0.83 -23.29 8.21
CA GLU A 502 -2.03 -22.46 8.27
C GLU A 502 -3.16 -23.15 9.01
N LYS A 503 -3.35 -24.45 8.79
CA LYS A 503 -4.31 -25.35 9.45
C LYS A 503 -5.65 -24.70 9.80
N PRO A 504 -6.37 -24.14 8.82
CA PRO A 504 -7.64 -23.47 9.08
C PRO A 504 -8.68 -24.51 9.53
N MET A 505 -9.54 -24.09 10.45
CA MET A 505 -10.66 -24.88 10.96
C MET A 505 -11.96 -24.31 10.43
N ALA A 506 -12.77 -25.13 9.77
CA ALA A 506 -14.04 -24.70 9.21
C ALA A 506 -15.00 -24.19 10.30
N VAL A 507 -15.85 -23.27 9.91
CA VAL A 507 -16.93 -22.74 10.75
C VAL A 507 -18.28 -23.13 10.18
N LYS A 508 -19.24 -23.43 11.07
CA LYS A 508 -20.61 -23.85 10.78
C LYS A 508 -21.60 -23.20 11.71
N GLU A 509 -22.87 -23.39 11.42
CA GLU A 509 -24.00 -22.96 12.26
C GLU A 509 -24.12 -21.44 12.43
N ILE A 510 -23.57 -20.65 11.49
CA ILE A 510 -23.77 -19.21 11.48
C ILE A 510 -25.16 -18.89 10.98
N SER A 511 -25.91 -18.08 11.76
CA SER A 511 -27.18 -17.52 11.34
C SER A 511 -27.10 -15.99 11.21
N ALA A 512 -27.86 -15.45 10.28
CA ALA A 512 -27.91 -14.01 10.00
C ALA A 512 -29.36 -13.52 9.97
N ASP A 513 -29.57 -12.32 10.52
CA ASP A 513 -30.81 -11.55 10.43
C ASP A 513 -30.42 -10.14 9.97
N VAL A 514 -30.49 -9.88 8.67
CA VAL A 514 -29.91 -8.69 8.05
C VAL A 514 -30.97 -7.71 7.57
N ILE A 515 -30.63 -6.43 7.62
CA ILE A 515 -31.47 -5.37 7.06
C ILE A 515 -31.27 -5.33 5.55
N ILE A 516 -32.36 -5.14 4.82
CA ILE A 516 -32.34 -4.80 3.39
C ILE A 516 -33.05 -3.45 3.18
N PRO A 517 -32.79 -2.74 2.07
CA PRO A 517 -33.45 -1.47 1.79
C PRO A 517 -34.97 -1.61 1.83
N SER A 518 -35.63 -0.58 2.38
CA SER A 518 -37.09 -0.55 2.47
C SER A 518 -37.75 -0.70 1.11
N GLY A 519 -38.76 -1.57 1.02
CA GLY A 519 -39.49 -1.84 -0.22
C GLY A 519 -38.79 -2.83 -1.17
N SER A 520 -37.61 -3.33 -0.82
CA SER A 520 -36.95 -4.37 -1.63
C SER A 520 -37.61 -5.73 -1.44
N GLU A 521 -37.76 -6.47 -2.56
CA GLU A 521 -38.18 -7.88 -2.59
C GLU A 521 -36.97 -8.76 -2.84
N VAL A 522 -36.80 -9.82 -2.05
CA VAL A 522 -35.69 -10.77 -2.20
C VAL A 522 -36.05 -11.82 -3.24
N LEU A 523 -35.26 -11.91 -4.29
CA LEU A 523 -35.43 -12.90 -5.38
C LEU A 523 -34.80 -14.24 -5.06
N GLY A 524 -33.73 -14.23 -4.26
CA GLY A 524 -33.00 -15.44 -3.90
C GLY A 524 -31.72 -15.13 -3.13
N ILE A 525 -31.17 -16.14 -2.50
CA ILE A 525 -29.89 -16.07 -1.79
C ILE A 525 -28.98 -17.19 -2.27
N GLU A 526 -27.74 -16.83 -2.59
CA GLU A 526 -26.69 -17.76 -2.99
C GLU A 526 -25.49 -17.64 -2.06
N PHE A 527 -24.85 -18.76 -1.80
CA PHE A 527 -23.59 -18.85 -1.08
C PHE A 527 -22.47 -19.28 -2.04
N ILE A 528 -21.35 -18.58 -2.00
CA ILE A 528 -20.16 -18.90 -2.78
C ILE A 528 -18.91 -18.91 -1.89
N THR A 529 -17.95 -19.78 -2.22
CA THR A 529 -16.67 -19.92 -1.49
C THR A 529 -15.58 -20.40 -2.44
N PRO A 530 -14.30 -20.04 -2.21
CA PRO A 530 -13.19 -20.55 -3.05
C PRO A 530 -13.01 -22.07 -3.01
N GLU A 531 -13.47 -22.72 -1.96
CA GLU A 531 -13.34 -24.17 -1.77
C GLU A 531 -14.35 -24.99 -2.59
N GLN A 532 -15.37 -24.34 -3.15
CA GLN A 532 -16.41 -25.00 -3.93
C GLN A 532 -16.63 -24.29 -5.26
N PRO A 533 -16.67 -25.03 -6.38
CA PRO A 533 -16.79 -24.42 -7.70
C PRO A 533 -18.17 -23.84 -8.00
N GLU A 534 -19.22 -24.34 -7.35
CA GLU A 534 -20.61 -23.98 -7.63
C GLU A 534 -21.22 -23.19 -6.48
N ALA A 535 -22.07 -22.23 -6.83
CA ALA A 535 -22.89 -21.51 -5.87
C ALA A 535 -23.97 -22.42 -5.29
N ARG A 536 -24.25 -22.28 -4.00
CA ARG A 536 -25.33 -22.98 -3.31
C ARG A 536 -26.50 -22.04 -3.06
N VAL A 537 -27.68 -22.43 -3.43
CA VAL A 537 -28.91 -21.74 -3.03
C VAL A 537 -29.15 -21.96 -1.54
N ILE A 538 -29.49 -20.89 -0.82
CA ILE A 538 -29.78 -20.89 0.61
C ILE A 538 -31.27 -20.60 0.83
N GLU A 539 -31.89 -21.39 1.71
CA GLU A 539 -33.24 -21.08 2.21
C GLU A 539 -33.24 -19.82 3.08
N PHE A 540 -34.28 -19.02 2.93
CA PHE A 540 -34.42 -17.77 3.68
C PHE A 540 -35.86 -17.45 4.04
N THR A 541 -36.03 -16.55 4.99
CA THR A 541 -37.32 -15.89 5.26
C THR A 541 -37.12 -14.39 5.18
N ALA A 542 -38.02 -13.70 4.48
CA ALA A 542 -37.99 -12.25 4.33
C ALA A 542 -39.28 -11.64 4.89
N ALA A 543 -39.15 -10.71 5.82
CA ALA A 543 -40.27 -9.97 6.42
C ALA A 543 -39.82 -8.61 6.95
N GLN A 544 -40.66 -7.59 6.79
CA GLN A 544 -40.49 -6.27 7.38
C GLN A 544 -39.10 -5.63 7.11
N GLY A 545 -38.59 -5.73 5.90
CA GLY A 545 -37.29 -5.17 5.52
C GLY A 545 -36.08 -5.92 6.10
N ARG A 546 -36.28 -7.16 6.51
CA ARG A 546 -35.23 -8.04 7.04
C ARG A 546 -35.24 -9.40 6.35
N VAL A 547 -34.08 -10.01 6.30
CA VAL A 547 -33.89 -11.34 5.71
C VAL A 547 -33.13 -12.20 6.71
N LYS A 548 -33.65 -13.42 6.95
CA LYS A 548 -33.02 -14.39 7.82
C LYS A 548 -32.58 -15.60 7.01
N PHE A 549 -31.36 -16.05 7.24
CA PHE A 549 -30.77 -17.22 6.60
C PHE A 549 -29.73 -17.89 7.47
N LYS A 550 -29.34 -19.12 7.12
CA LYS A 550 -28.22 -19.85 7.71
C LYS A 550 -27.15 -20.10 6.67
N LEU A 551 -25.89 -19.93 7.04
CA LEU A 551 -24.75 -20.16 6.16
C LEU A 551 -24.41 -21.66 6.13
N PRO A 552 -24.05 -22.22 4.96
CA PRO A 552 -23.33 -23.48 4.88
C PRO A 552 -21.98 -23.40 5.60
N GLU A 553 -21.45 -24.55 5.97
CA GLU A 553 -20.07 -24.66 6.47
C GLU A 553 -19.07 -24.15 5.43
N PHE A 554 -18.06 -23.39 5.86
CA PHE A 554 -16.96 -22.88 5.03
C PHE A 554 -15.63 -22.84 5.79
N LEU A 555 -14.55 -22.89 5.05
CA LEU A 555 -13.20 -22.99 5.64
C LEU A 555 -12.69 -21.61 6.10
N VAL A 556 -12.45 -20.70 5.16
CA VAL A 556 -11.88 -19.37 5.46
C VAL A 556 -12.73 -18.24 4.90
N TYR A 557 -13.24 -18.37 3.68
CA TYR A 557 -13.99 -17.30 3.02
C TYR A 557 -15.33 -17.78 2.48
N GLY A 558 -16.38 -17.07 2.85
CA GLY A 558 -17.72 -17.30 2.32
C GLY A 558 -18.40 -15.96 1.99
N VAL A 559 -19.14 -15.95 0.90
CA VAL A 559 -19.96 -14.78 0.52
C VAL A 559 -21.41 -15.22 0.34
N VAL A 560 -22.32 -14.48 0.99
CA VAL A 560 -23.76 -14.64 0.81
C VAL A 560 -24.27 -13.50 -0.05
N ARG A 561 -24.77 -13.82 -1.23
CA ARG A 561 -25.34 -12.87 -2.20
C ARG A 561 -26.86 -12.82 -2.04
N VAL A 562 -27.37 -11.70 -1.53
CA VAL A 562 -28.80 -11.44 -1.39
C VAL A 562 -29.29 -10.67 -2.61
N LYS A 563 -29.88 -11.37 -3.55
CA LYS A 563 -30.38 -10.79 -4.81
C LYS A 563 -31.74 -10.11 -4.58
N LEU A 564 -31.84 -8.86 -4.97
CA LEU A 564 -33.02 -8.03 -4.79
C LEU A 564 -33.69 -7.76 -6.13
N LYS A 565 -35.00 -7.55 -6.12
CA LYS A 565 -35.71 -7.09 -7.30
C LYS A 565 -35.26 -5.68 -7.67
N PRO A 566 -35.05 -5.38 -8.97
CA PRO A 566 -34.69 -4.06 -9.45
C PRO A 566 -35.68 -2.97 -9.06
#